data_8420181a149902b46805d3fdb06ec27a
#
_entry.id   8420181a149902b46805d3fdb06ec27a
#
_cell.length_a   1.000
_cell.length_b   1.000
_cell.length_c   1.000
_cell.angle_alpha   90.00
_cell.angle_beta   90.00
_cell.angle_gamma   90.00
#
_symmetry.space_group_name_H-M   'P 1'
#
loop_
_entity.id
_entity.type
_entity.pdbx_description
1 polymer ?
#
loop_
_entity_poly.entity_id
_entity_poly.type
_entity_poly.pdbx_seq_one_letter_code
_entity_poly.pdbx_strand_id
1 'polypeptide(L)' 'MMDPNVIVEIEDAVKRALLARPRSPWLDTEAAASYLSSTPGTLRTWRAQGEGPRYHVVHGKSVRYHVDQLDAFVRGEAVR' A
#
# COMPACT_ATOMS: atom_id res chain seq x y z
N MET A 1 -33.38 15.95 -6.11
CA MET A 1 -32.77 16.44 -4.87
C MET A 1 -32.11 15.29 -4.15
N MET A 2 -30.87 15.45 -3.73
CA MET A 2 -30.16 14.38 -3.04
C MET A 2 -30.72 14.17 -1.63
N ASP A 3 -30.90 12.92 -1.27
CA ASP A 3 -31.27 12.53 0.08
C ASP A 3 -30.13 12.93 1.03
N PRO A 4 -30.41 13.60 2.17
CA PRO A 4 -29.37 13.91 3.14
C PRO A 4 -28.58 12.70 3.62
N ASN A 5 -29.21 11.53 3.67
CA ASN A 5 -28.51 10.28 4.05
C ASN A 5 -27.47 9.88 3.03
N VAL A 6 -27.72 10.13 1.74
CA VAL A 6 -26.75 9.84 0.68
C VAL A 6 -25.54 10.76 0.82
N ILE A 7 -25.77 12.03 1.15
CA ILE A 7 -24.67 12.97 1.37
C ILE A 7 -23.81 12.53 2.56
N VAL A 8 -24.43 12.10 3.66
CA VAL A 8 -23.74 11.61 4.84
C VAL A 8 -22.92 10.37 4.51
N GLU A 9 -23.48 9.46 3.71
CA GLU A 9 -22.75 8.25 3.29
C GLU A 9 -21.51 8.58 2.46
N ILE A 10 -21.61 9.56 1.55
CA ILE A 10 -20.48 10.00 0.73
C ILE A 10 -19.40 10.62 1.60
N GLU A 11 -19.79 11.49 2.53
CA GLU A 11 -18.83 12.10 3.46
C GLU A 11 -18.14 11.06 4.32
N ASP A 12 -18.89 10.07 4.79
CA ASP A 12 -18.36 8.98 5.62
C ASP A 12 -17.37 8.13 4.83
N ALA A 13 -17.66 7.85 3.56
CA ALA A 13 -16.75 7.12 2.69
C ALA A 13 -15.45 7.89 2.45
N VAL A 14 -15.56 9.22 2.25
CA VAL A 14 -14.37 10.08 2.11
C VAL A 14 -13.56 10.08 3.39
N LYS A 15 -14.20 10.20 4.55
CA LYS A 15 -13.52 10.16 5.84
C LYS A 15 -12.81 8.84 6.04
N ARG A 16 -13.45 7.71 5.70
CA ARG A 16 -12.83 6.39 5.79
C ARG A 16 -11.62 6.29 4.87
N ALA A 17 -11.73 6.80 3.66
CA ALA A 17 -10.61 6.81 2.73
C ALA A 17 -9.43 7.61 3.26
N LEU A 18 -9.69 8.76 3.89
CA LEU A 18 -8.65 9.58 4.51
C LEU A 18 -8.06 8.90 5.73
N LEU A 19 -8.90 8.26 6.56
CA LEU A 19 -8.45 7.55 7.75
C LEU A 19 -7.74 6.23 7.42
N ALA A 20 -8.04 5.67 6.25
CA ALA A 20 -7.40 4.45 5.78
C ALA A 20 -6.00 4.71 5.21
N ARG A 21 -5.57 5.97 5.10
CA ARG A 21 -4.19 6.26 4.75
C ARG A 21 -3.28 5.62 5.79
N PRO A 22 -2.14 5.07 5.37
CA PRO A 22 -1.24 4.44 6.32
C PRO A 22 -0.84 5.43 7.40
N ARG A 23 -1.22 5.18 8.64
CA ARG A 23 -0.75 5.95 9.79
C ARG A 23 0.69 5.60 10.11
N SER A 24 1.05 4.37 9.76
CA SER A 24 2.39 3.86 9.84
C SER A 24 2.99 3.85 8.43
N PRO A 25 4.28 4.18 8.28
CA PRO A 25 4.94 4.07 6.97
C PRO A 25 5.20 2.62 6.56
N TRP A 26 4.88 1.64 7.40
CA TRP A 26 5.12 0.23 7.15
C TRP A 26 3.84 -0.46 6.69
N LEU A 27 3.90 -1.10 5.53
CA LEU A 27 2.77 -1.76 4.90
C LEU A 27 3.06 -3.25 4.74
N ASP A 28 2.04 -4.10 4.93
CA ASP A 28 2.16 -5.50 4.58
C ASP A 28 2.05 -5.68 3.05
N THR A 29 2.14 -6.92 2.58
CA THR A 29 2.12 -7.19 1.14
C THR A 29 0.82 -6.72 0.49
N GLU A 30 -0.32 -6.94 1.12
CA GLU A 30 -1.62 -6.54 0.57
C GLU A 30 -1.76 -5.02 0.52
N ALA A 31 -1.41 -4.34 1.59
CA ALA A 31 -1.47 -2.88 1.65
C ALA A 31 -0.47 -2.25 0.67
N ALA A 32 0.73 -2.81 0.56
CA ALA A 32 1.73 -2.34 -0.41
C ALA A 32 1.24 -2.53 -1.84
N ALA A 33 0.62 -3.66 -2.14
CA ALA A 33 0.06 -3.90 -3.47
C ALA A 33 -1.02 -2.88 -3.81
N SER A 34 -1.93 -2.60 -2.88
CA SER A 34 -2.95 -1.56 -3.06
C SER A 34 -2.31 -0.19 -3.28
N TYR A 35 -1.29 0.13 -2.51
CA TYR A 35 -0.56 1.39 -2.63
C TYR A 35 0.04 1.58 -4.03
N LEU A 36 0.52 0.50 -4.63
CA LEU A 36 1.13 0.50 -5.97
C LEU A 36 0.11 0.24 -7.08
N SER A 37 -1.17 0.09 -6.77
CA SER A 37 -2.21 -0.32 -7.72
C SER A 37 -1.86 -1.64 -8.41
N SER A 38 -1.31 -2.56 -7.64
CA SER A 38 -0.86 -3.87 -8.12
C SER A 38 -1.59 -4.98 -7.33
N THR A 39 -1.09 -6.19 -7.41
CA THR A 39 -1.65 -7.33 -6.69
C THR A 39 -0.63 -7.94 -5.75
N PRO A 40 -1.08 -8.57 -4.64
CA PRO A 40 -0.16 -9.27 -3.73
C PRO A 40 0.67 -10.35 -4.44
N GLY A 41 0.06 -11.05 -5.41
CA GLY A 41 0.76 -12.06 -6.20
C GLY A 41 1.93 -11.49 -6.99
N THR A 42 1.76 -10.31 -7.56
CA THR A 42 2.83 -9.63 -8.28
C THR A 42 4.00 -9.31 -7.34
N LEU A 43 3.71 -8.81 -6.14
CA LEU A 43 4.76 -8.50 -5.18
C LEU A 43 5.49 -9.76 -4.72
N ARG A 44 4.77 -10.85 -4.50
CA ARG A 44 5.39 -12.14 -4.15
C ARG A 44 6.31 -12.64 -5.25
N THR A 45 5.87 -12.53 -6.51
CA THR A 45 6.67 -12.91 -7.67
C THR A 45 7.94 -12.08 -7.75
N TRP A 46 7.82 -10.77 -7.59
CA TRP A 46 8.99 -9.88 -7.57
C TRP A 46 9.98 -10.26 -6.48
N ARG A 47 9.50 -10.57 -5.27
CA ARG A 47 10.38 -10.99 -4.18
C ARG A 47 11.13 -12.28 -4.53
N ALA A 48 10.42 -13.24 -5.12
CA ALA A 48 11.04 -14.50 -5.53
C ALA A 48 12.10 -14.31 -6.60
N GLN A 49 11.92 -13.32 -7.47
CA GLN A 49 12.84 -13.01 -8.56
C GLN A 49 13.94 -12.02 -8.18
N GLY A 50 13.91 -11.50 -6.97
CA GLY A 50 14.85 -10.47 -6.55
C GLY A 50 14.57 -9.11 -7.18
N GLU A 51 13.34 -8.86 -7.59
CA GLU A 51 12.90 -7.63 -8.25
C GLU A 51 11.90 -6.86 -7.38
N GLY A 52 11.42 -5.72 -7.90
CA GLY A 52 10.41 -4.92 -7.22
C GLY A 52 10.99 -4.01 -6.15
N PRO A 53 10.10 -3.39 -5.37
CA PRO A 53 10.53 -2.49 -4.31
C PRO A 53 11.21 -3.25 -3.18
N ARG A 54 12.06 -2.54 -2.45
CA ARG A 54 12.71 -3.11 -1.29
C ARG A 54 11.69 -3.48 -0.23
N TYR A 55 11.93 -4.58 0.46
CA TYR A 55 11.09 -5.05 1.55
C TYR A 55 11.94 -5.46 2.75
N HIS A 56 11.28 -5.63 3.89
CA HIS A 56 11.92 -6.00 5.14
C HIS A 56 11.17 -7.18 5.75
N VAL A 57 11.91 -8.08 6.38
CA VAL A 57 11.31 -9.24 7.05
C VAL A 57 11.39 -9.02 8.55
N VAL A 58 10.23 -9.03 9.21
CA VAL A 58 10.11 -8.82 10.64
C VAL A 58 9.84 -10.17 11.31
N HIS A 59 10.57 -10.45 12.37
CA HIS A 59 10.45 -11.72 13.11
C HIS A 59 10.66 -12.96 12.23
N GLY A 60 11.46 -12.83 11.17
CA GLY A 60 11.81 -13.92 10.29
C GLY A 60 10.70 -14.39 9.35
N LYS A 61 9.53 -13.83 9.38
CA LYS A 61 8.40 -14.32 8.56
C LYS A 61 7.45 -13.25 8.03
N SER A 62 7.34 -12.11 8.68
CA SER A 62 6.38 -11.07 8.28
C SER A 62 7.04 -10.06 7.37
N VAL A 63 6.54 -9.94 6.15
CA VAL A 63 7.08 -8.99 5.17
C VAL A 63 6.46 -7.62 5.39
N ARG A 64 7.30 -6.58 5.37
CA ARG A 64 6.85 -5.18 5.45
C ARG A 64 7.55 -4.34 4.40
N TYR A 65 6.82 -3.39 3.84
CA TYR A 65 7.33 -2.42 2.88
C TYR A 65 7.25 -1.03 3.49
N HIS A 66 8.29 -0.22 3.29
CA HIS A 66 8.27 1.17 3.72
C HIS A 66 7.74 2.05 2.58
N VAL A 67 6.82 2.98 2.87
CA VAL A 67 6.21 3.82 1.82
C VAL A 67 7.24 4.60 1.03
N ASP A 68 8.30 5.09 1.65
CA ASP A 68 9.34 5.83 0.95
C ASP A 68 10.03 4.97 -0.11
N GLN A 69 10.20 3.69 0.17
CA GLN A 69 10.81 2.75 -0.77
C GLN A 69 9.85 2.36 -1.88
N LEU A 70 8.55 2.30 -1.58
CA LEU A 70 7.53 2.10 -2.60
C LEU A 70 7.47 3.31 -3.54
N ASP A 71 7.52 4.51 -3.00
CA ASP A 71 7.54 5.73 -3.80
C ASP A 71 8.79 5.80 -4.68
N ALA A 72 9.95 5.45 -4.13
CA ALA A 72 11.20 5.40 -4.90
C ALA A 72 11.12 4.41 -6.05
N PHE A 73 10.51 3.26 -5.82
CA PHE A 73 10.31 2.25 -6.86
C PHE A 73 9.42 2.79 -7.98
N VAL A 74 8.31 3.45 -7.63
CA VAL A 74 7.41 4.05 -8.62
C VAL A 74 8.10 5.13 -9.44
N ARG A 75 8.98 5.92 -8.80
CA ARG A 75 9.75 6.96 -9.49
C ARG A 75 10.88 6.40 -10.34
N GLY A 76 11.12 5.10 -10.29
CA GLY A 76 12.22 4.49 -11.02
C GLY A 76 13.59 4.69 -10.38
N GLU A 77 13.63 5.07 -9.11
CA GLU A 77 14.88 5.23 -8.38
C GLU A 77 15.45 3.87 -7.97
N ALA A 78 16.78 3.78 -7.89
CA ALA A 78 17.43 2.56 -7.45
C ALA A 78 17.14 2.33 -5.96
N VAL A 79 16.54 1.19 -5.62
CA VAL A 79 16.12 0.87 -4.25
C VAL A 79 16.89 -0.30 -3.66
N ARG A 80 17.88 -0.81 -4.37
CA ARG A 80 18.71 -1.94 -3.94
C ARG A 80 20.18 -1.58 -4.00
#